data_272f989d9fe3b937eda587a70d332172
#
_entry.id   272f989d9fe3b937eda587a70d332172
#
_cell.length_a   1.000
_cell.length_b   1.000
_cell.length_c   1.000
_cell.angle_alpha   90.00
_cell.angle_beta   90.00
_cell.angle_gamma   90.00
#
_symmetry.space_group_name_H-M   'P 1'
#
loop_
_entity.id
_entity.type
_entity.pdbx_description
1 polymer ?
#
loop_
_entity_poly.entity_id
_entity_poly.type
_entity_poly.pdbx_seq_one_letter_code
_entity_poly.pdbx_strand_id
1 'polypeptide(L)'
;LLDVAFASALVGWTVGRSGTIRVTTDGGTTWTPQTSGTTEHLEALSIGSTTVARIVGGAGVVMTTSNQGATWTLRRGGTFEDLMDLEFVDASLGYAVGRGGVILRTTNGGTTWAAVPSGTAADLFGVAFANTTEGWAVGAGGVIRRTTDGGSSWSGQTSGVTDDLRAVDFGDRLNGVAVGRNGTAVRTGNGGANWGRVPLPVTDDLFDIFFATVLQGYAVGANGRILVTQTAGFVFNPVTSGTASDLFRIHFVGSVGYAVG
;
A
#
# COMPACT_ATOMS: atom_id res chain seq x y z
N LEU A 1 10.03 4.21 10.49
CA LEU A 1 9.81 4.03 9.04
C LEU A 1 8.32 3.79 8.78
N LEU A 2 7.85 4.06 7.55
CA LEU A 2 6.44 3.93 7.21
C LEU A 2 6.21 2.94 6.06
N ASP A 3 7.16 2.85 5.11
CA ASP A 3 7.06 1.89 4.01
C ASP A 3 8.42 1.32 3.60
N VAL A 4 8.40 0.11 3.00
CA VAL A 4 9.55 -0.61 2.46
C VAL A 4 9.17 -1.39 1.22
N ALA A 5 9.98 -1.31 0.16
CA ALA A 5 9.84 -2.17 -1.00
C ALA A 5 11.18 -2.47 -1.66
N PHE A 6 11.26 -3.62 -2.29
CA PHE A 6 12.45 -4.14 -2.93
C PHE A 6 12.24 -4.35 -4.44
N ALA A 7 13.18 -3.86 -5.24
CA ALA A 7 13.22 -4.09 -6.68
C ALA A 7 13.88 -5.43 -7.03
N SER A 8 14.71 -5.96 -6.14
CA SER A 8 15.41 -7.22 -6.26
C SER A 8 15.81 -7.72 -4.88
N ALA A 9 16.39 -8.93 -4.78
CA ALA A 9 16.90 -9.45 -3.51
C ALA A 9 17.95 -8.53 -2.84
N LEU A 10 18.60 -7.65 -3.60
CA LEU A 10 19.67 -6.78 -3.09
C LEU A 10 19.27 -5.31 -2.98
N VAL A 11 18.42 -4.81 -3.89
CA VAL A 11 18.11 -3.36 -3.99
C VAL A 11 16.71 -3.09 -3.49
N GLY A 12 16.61 -2.24 -2.48
CA GLY A 12 15.36 -1.80 -1.88
C GLY A 12 15.45 -0.40 -1.29
N TRP A 13 14.27 0.19 -1.04
CA TRP A 13 14.12 1.48 -0.37
C TRP A 13 13.18 1.37 0.80
N THR A 14 13.39 2.25 1.77
CA THR A 14 12.44 2.51 2.84
C THR A 14 12.26 4.02 3.00
N VAL A 15 11.05 4.42 3.32
CA VAL A 15 10.66 5.81 3.52
C VAL A 15 9.99 6.00 4.89
N GLY A 16 9.84 7.26 5.29
CA GLY A 16 9.21 7.51 6.58
C GLY A 16 9.08 8.98 6.95
N ARG A 17 8.94 9.21 8.25
CA ARG A 17 8.68 10.53 8.81
C ARG A 17 9.80 11.52 8.50
N SER A 18 9.43 12.80 8.44
CA SER A 18 10.35 13.93 8.26
C SER A 18 11.24 13.78 7.02
N GLY A 19 10.65 13.34 5.90
CA GLY A 19 11.32 13.22 4.61
C GLY A 19 12.39 12.12 4.56
N THR A 20 12.34 11.14 5.47
CA THR A 20 13.32 10.05 5.49
C THR A 20 13.22 9.18 4.25
N ILE A 21 14.36 9.00 3.56
CA ILE A 21 14.56 8.00 2.50
C ILE A 21 15.87 7.27 2.78
N ARG A 22 15.86 5.95 2.68
CA ARG A 22 17.06 5.12 2.73
C ARG A 22 17.05 4.10 1.60
N VAL A 23 18.22 3.74 1.10
CA VAL A 23 18.41 2.70 0.08
C VAL A 23 19.34 1.63 0.61
N THR A 24 19.06 0.38 0.26
CA THR A 24 19.99 -0.74 0.41
C THR A 24 20.39 -1.26 -0.97
N THR A 25 21.61 -1.80 -1.08
CA THR A 25 22.13 -2.53 -2.25
C THR A 25 22.70 -3.87 -1.87
N ASP A 26 22.48 -4.32 -0.62
CA ASP A 26 23.00 -5.55 -0.04
C ASP A 26 21.89 -6.37 0.69
N GLY A 27 20.64 -6.22 0.23
CA GLY A 27 19.51 -6.97 0.75
C GLY A 27 19.09 -6.55 2.17
N GLY A 28 19.27 -5.26 2.52
CA GLY A 28 18.88 -4.73 3.81
C GLY A 28 19.90 -4.89 4.94
N THR A 29 21.10 -5.41 4.63
CA THR A 29 22.20 -5.52 5.61
C THR A 29 22.66 -4.12 6.03
N THR A 30 22.77 -3.20 5.06
CA THR A 30 23.07 -1.79 5.33
C THR A 30 22.07 -0.88 4.61
N TRP A 31 21.80 0.29 5.20
CA TRP A 31 20.86 1.28 4.67
C TRP A 31 21.49 2.68 4.62
N THR A 32 21.70 3.19 3.43
CA THR A 32 22.30 4.50 3.18
C THR A 32 21.21 5.57 3.07
N PRO A 33 21.31 6.71 3.80
CA PRO A 33 20.36 7.79 3.69
C PRO A 33 20.47 8.51 2.35
N GLN A 34 19.30 8.97 1.83
CA GLN A 34 19.19 9.80 0.63
C GLN A 34 18.49 11.11 0.95
N THR A 35 18.80 12.18 0.19
CA THR A 35 18.20 13.50 0.38
C THR A 35 16.88 13.62 -0.35
N SER A 36 15.78 13.79 0.40
CA SER A 36 14.43 13.98 -0.17
C SER A 36 14.15 15.42 -0.63
N GLY A 37 14.75 16.41 0.04
CA GLY A 37 14.44 17.84 -0.20
C GLY A 37 13.10 18.28 0.43
N THR A 38 12.50 17.49 1.31
CA THR A 38 11.27 17.81 2.05
C THR A 38 11.36 17.38 3.51
N THR A 39 10.56 18.00 4.37
CA THR A 39 10.32 17.58 5.76
C THR A 39 8.97 16.90 5.95
N GLU A 40 8.18 16.79 4.89
CA GLU A 40 6.90 16.07 4.94
C GLU A 40 7.11 14.58 5.22
N HIS A 41 6.11 13.94 5.80
CA HIS A 41 6.13 12.48 5.94
C HIS A 41 6.00 11.84 4.58
N LEU A 42 6.80 10.83 4.31
CA LEU A 42 6.75 10.00 3.10
C LEU A 42 6.03 8.71 3.49
N GLU A 43 4.80 8.56 3.00
CA GLU A 43 3.87 7.55 3.50
C GLU A 43 3.98 6.22 2.76
N ALA A 44 4.11 6.27 1.42
CA ALA A 44 4.16 5.07 0.59
C ALA A 44 5.16 5.19 -0.55
N LEU A 45 5.69 4.05 -0.98
CA LEU A 45 6.61 3.95 -2.11
C LEU A 45 6.21 2.82 -3.06
N SER A 46 6.46 3.03 -4.36
CA SER A 46 6.26 2.02 -5.41
C SER A 46 7.52 1.91 -6.27
N ILE A 47 7.92 0.67 -6.51
CA ILE A 47 9.16 0.35 -7.23
C ILE A 47 8.86 0.03 -8.69
N GLY A 48 9.56 0.71 -9.61
CA GLY A 48 9.50 0.42 -11.04
C GLY A 48 10.65 -0.47 -11.52
N SER A 49 11.83 -0.33 -10.91
CA SER A 49 13.03 -1.14 -11.19
C SER A 49 14.10 -0.89 -10.14
N THR A 50 15.28 -1.48 -10.30
CA THR A 50 16.44 -1.20 -9.43
C THR A 50 16.94 0.25 -9.49
N THR A 51 16.48 1.05 -10.45
CA THR A 51 16.85 2.48 -10.59
C THR A 51 15.66 3.42 -10.46
N VAL A 52 14.42 2.91 -10.61
CA VAL A 52 13.19 3.71 -10.64
C VAL A 52 12.35 3.43 -9.40
N ALA A 53 12.09 4.46 -8.61
CA ALA A 53 11.16 4.42 -7.49
C ALA A 53 10.32 5.70 -7.45
N ARG A 54 9.16 5.60 -6.85
CA ARG A 54 8.19 6.69 -6.69
C ARG A 54 7.68 6.68 -5.26
N ILE A 55 7.46 7.86 -4.70
CA ILE A 55 7.06 8.06 -3.31
C ILE A 55 5.92 9.07 -3.28
N VAL A 56 4.97 8.87 -2.38
CA VAL A 56 3.94 9.85 -2.03
C VAL A 56 3.93 10.12 -0.54
N GLY A 57 3.35 11.26 -0.14
CA GLY A 57 3.30 11.61 1.27
C GLY A 57 2.49 12.87 1.57
N GLY A 58 2.80 13.46 2.72
CA GLY A 58 2.11 14.60 3.27
C GLY A 58 2.04 15.79 2.32
N ALA A 59 0.98 16.60 2.47
CA ALA A 59 0.71 17.81 1.70
C ALA A 59 0.79 17.59 0.17
N GLY A 60 0.36 16.42 -0.33
CA GLY A 60 0.34 16.07 -1.74
C GLY A 60 1.70 15.88 -2.38
N VAL A 61 2.74 15.60 -1.59
CA VAL A 61 4.08 15.31 -2.10
C VAL A 61 4.06 14.08 -2.99
N VAL A 62 4.71 14.21 -4.16
CA VAL A 62 5.04 13.12 -5.07
C VAL A 62 6.51 13.25 -5.44
N MET A 63 7.26 12.17 -5.33
CA MET A 63 8.68 12.14 -5.67
C MET A 63 9.00 11.00 -6.61
N THR A 64 9.95 11.20 -7.51
CA THR A 64 10.42 10.18 -8.44
C THR A 64 11.94 10.19 -8.54
N THR A 65 12.52 9.00 -8.66
CA THR A 65 13.91 8.81 -9.06
C THR A 65 13.99 7.89 -10.28
N SER A 66 15.00 8.08 -11.12
CA SER A 66 15.35 7.18 -12.22
C SER A 66 16.82 6.76 -12.20
N ASN A 67 17.54 7.08 -11.10
CA ASN A 67 18.97 6.84 -10.93
C ASN A 67 19.30 6.28 -9.53
N GLN A 68 18.46 5.35 -9.06
CA GLN A 68 18.62 4.68 -7.78
C GLN A 68 18.64 5.65 -6.57
N GLY A 69 17.95 6.81 -6.70
CA GLY A 69 17.86 7.80 -5.64
C GLY A 69 19.10 8.69 -5.50
N ALA A 70 20.05 8.67 -6.46
CA ALA A 70 21.13 9.65 -6.51
C ALA A 70 20.55 11.08 -6.61
N THR A 71 19.40 11.21 -7.26
CA THR A 71 18.56 12.42 -7.20
C THR A 71 17.08 12.04 -7.13
N TRP A 72 16.33 12.83 -6.36
CA TRP A 72 14.86 12.74 -6.29
C TRP A 72 14.24 14.02 -6.84
N THR A 73 13.29 13.87 -7.76
CA THR A 73 12.50 14.98 -8.28
C THR A 73 11.25 15.12 -7.42
N LEU A 74 11.17 16.22 -6.66
CA LEU A 74 10.01 16.55 -5.81
C LEU A 74 8.96 17.33 -6.63
N ARG A 75 7.70 16.91 -6.52
CA ARG A 75 6.53 17.57 -7.11
C ARG A 75 5.36 17.54 -6.13
N ARG A 76 4.27 18.21 -6.49
CA ARG A 76 2.97 18.03 -5.86
C ARG A 76 2.02 17.34 -6.85
N GLY A 77 1.20 16.43 -6.36
CA GLY A 77 0.26 15.64 -7.18
C GLY A 77 -0.99 16.41 -7.66
N GLY A 78 -1.04 17.73 -7.44
CA GLY A 78 -2.23 18.54 -7.76
C GLY A 78 -3.24 18.61 -6.62
N THR A 79 -2.86 18.20 -5.43
CA THR A 79 -3.60 18.29 -4.17
C THR A 79 -2.69 18.79 -3.05
N PHE A 80 -3.28 19.26 -1.95
CA PHE A 80 -2.59 19.53 -0.68
C PHE A 80 -2.95 18.51 0.40
N GLU A 81 -3.84 17.57 0.10
CA GLU A 81 -4.19 16.48 0.99
C GLU A 81 -3.04 15.48 1.10
N ASP A 82 -2.92 14.83 2.26
CA ASP A 82 -1.94 13.77 2.47
C ASP A 82 -2.28 12.56 1.59
N LEU A 83 -1.29 12.09 0.84
CA LEU A 83 -1.37 10.86 0.06
C LEU A 83 -0.85 9.71 0.92
N MET A 84 -1.67 8.70 1.13
CA MET A 84 -1.46 7.64 2.12
C MET A 84 -0.92 6.36 1.51
N ASP A 85 -1.24 6.09 0.22
CA ASP A 85 -0.80 4.89 -0.47
C ASP A 85 -0.59 5.14 -1.96
N LEU A 86 0.25 4.30 -2.58
CA LEU A 86 0.72 4.45 -3.95
C LEU A 86 0.91 3.10 -4.61
N GLU A 87 0.28 2.89 -5.77
CA GLU A 87 0.53 1.72 -6.59
C GLU A 87 0.78 2.07 -8.05
N PHE A 88 1.77 1.43 -8.66
CA PHE A 88 2.00 1.43 -10.10
C PHE A 88 1.72 0.04 -10.67
N VAL A 89 0.73 -0.03 -11.56
CA VAL A 89 0.31 -1.27 -12.23
C VAL A 89 1.29 -1.65 -13.34
N ASP A 90 1.88 -0.63 -13.97
CA ASP A 90 2.96 -0.75 -14.96
C ASP A 90 3.89 0.48 -14.90
N ALA A 91 4.83 0.59 -15.85
CA ALA A 91 5.80 1.68 -15.86
C ALA A 91 5.17 3.08 -15.99
N SER A 92 3.96 3.19 -16.56
CA SER A 92 3.28 4.44 -16.90
C SER A 92 2.02 4.68 -16.06
N LEU A 93 1.25 3.64 -15.76
CA LEU A 93 -0.05 3.74 -15.08
C LEU A 93 0.13 3.57 -13.58
N GLY A 94 -0.27 4.57 -12.81
CA GLY A 94 -0.19 4.54 -11.35
C GLY A 94 -1.31 5.34 -10.69
N TYR A 95 -1.52 5.04 -9.41
CA TYR A 95 -2.57 5.61 -8.57
C TYR A 95 -2.03 5.97 -7.21
N ALA A 96 -2.48 7.10 -6.67
CA ALA A 96 -2.26 7.47 -5.28
C ALA A 96 -3.60 7.79 -4.64
N VAL A 97 -3.79 7.36 -3.40
CA VAL A 97 -5.00 7.61 -2.63
C VAL A 97 -4.66 8.35 -1.33
N GLY A 98 -5.62 9.09 -0.79
CA GLY A 98 -5.33 9.89 0.39
C GLY A 98 -6.55 10.45 1.12
N ARG A 99 -6.28 11.44 1.98
CA ARG A 99 -7.29 12.07 2.80
C ARG A 99 -8.36 12.77 1.97
N GLY A 100 -9.54 12.93 2.57
CA GLY A 100 -10.68 13.57 1.91
C GLY A 100 -11.20 12.81 0.69
N GLY A 101 -10.89 11.52 0.55
CA GLY A 101 -11.30 10.69 -0.58
C GLY A 101 -10.53 10.98 -1.87
N VAL A 102 -9.34 11.57 -1.78
CA VAL A 102 -8.50 11.86 -2.95
C VAL A 102 -8.09 10.56 -3.63
N ILE A 103 -8.28 10.52 -4.96
CA ILE A 103 -7.64 9.56 -5.86
C ILE A 103 -6.95 10.37 -6.96
N LEU A 104 -5.65 10.15 -7.12
CA LEU A 104 -4.86 10.67 -8.23
C LEU A 104 -4.48 9.54 -9.17
N ARG A 105 -4.51 9.81 -10.47
CA ARG A 105 -4.12 8.86 -11.53
C ARG A 105 -3.04 9.48 -12.40
N THR A 106 -2.02 8.71 -12.74
CA THR A 106 -1.02 9.05 -13.76
C THR A 106 -1.03 8.03 -14.87
N THR A 107 -0.70 8.46 -16.09
CA THR A 107 -0.52 7.60 -17.28
C THR A 107 0.85 7.81 -17.93
N ASN A 108 1.75 8.53 -17.25
CA ASN A 108 3.07 8.88 -17.75
C ASN A 108 4.19 8.68 -16.72
N GLY A 109 4.03 7.64 -15.90
CA GLY A 109 5.04 7.21 -14.93
C GLY A 109 5.21 8.14 -13.72
N GLY A 110 4.18 8.94 -13.40
CA GLY A 110 4.23 9.89 -12.27
C GLY A 110 4.77 11.27 -12.65
N THR A 111 4.96 11.55 -13.94
CA THR A 111 5.39 12.88 -14.40
C THR A 111 4.30 13.92 -14.17
N THR A 112 3.04 13.57 -14.44
CA THR A 112 1.86 14.37 -14.08
C THR A 112 0.78 13.48 -13.49
N TRP A 113 -0.06 14.06 -12.64
CA TRP A 113 -1.16 13.40 -11.96
C TRP A 113 -2.46 14.17 -12.19
N ALA A 114 -3.56 13.46 -12.34
CA ALA A 114 -4.89 14.01 -12.46
C ALA A 114 -5.80 13.45 -11.36
N ALA A 115 -6.57 14.32 -10.73
CA ALA A 115 -7.58 13.90 -9.76
C ALA A 115 -8.74 13.18 -10.46
N VAL A 116 -9.17 12.06 -9.89
CA VAL A 116 -10.33 11.30 -10.33
C VAL A 116 -11.36 11.26 -9.20
N PRO A 117 -12.66 11.53 -9.48
CA PRO A 117 -13.69 11.44 -8.46
C PRO A 117 -13.79 10.05 -7.86
N SER A 118 -13.51 9.91 -6.57
CA SER A 118 -13.68 8.65 -5.84
C SER A 118 -15.14 8.33 -5.50
N GLY A 119 -16.00 9.36 -5.45
CA GLY A 119 -17.39 9.26 -4.98
C GLY A 119 -17.53 9.12 -3.46
N THR A 120 -16.50 9.49 -2.69
CA THR A 120 -16.51 9.54 -1.22
C THR A 120 -15.71 10.73 -0.72
N ALA A 121 -16.02 11.23 0.46
CA ALA A 121 -15.19 12.18 1.20
C ALA A 121 -14.44 11.51 2.37
N ALA A 122 -14.62 10.20 2.55
CA ALA A 122 -13.88 9.44 3.57
C ALA A 122 -12.41 9.29 3.16
N ASP A 123 -11.51 9.36 4.12
CA ASP A 123 -10.09 9.11 3.90
C ASP A 123 -9.87 7.73 3.28
N LEU A 124 -9.03 7.65 2.26
CA LEU A 124 -8.60 6.41 1.63
C LEU A 124 -7.17 6.10 2.08
N PHE A 125 -6.94 4.89 2.58
CA PHE A 125 -5.70 4.48 3.22
C PHE A 125 -4.90 3.47 2.42
N GLY A 126 -5.55 2.68 1.56
CA GLY A 126 -4.90 1.65 0.75
C GLY A 126 -5.50 1.56 -0.63
N VAL A 127 -4.68 1.21 -1.62
CA VAL A 127 -5.08 0.98 -3.02
C VAL A 127 -4.38 -0.27 -3.56
N ALA A 128 -5.13 -1.12 -4.27
CA ALA A 128 -4.59 -2.30 -4.93
C ALA A 128 -5.26 -2.56 -6.29
N PHE A 129 -4.47 -3.03 -7.25
CA PHE A 129 -4.92 -3.40 -8.58
C PHE A 129 -4.56 -4.86 -8.90
N ALA A 130 -5.55 -5.64 -9.29
CA ALA A 130 -5.32 -7.00 -9.77
C ALA A 130 -4.83 -7.05 -11.23
N ASN A 131 -5.05 -5.99 -11.99
CA ASN A 131 -4.58 -5.78 -13.36
C ASN A 131 -4.76 -4.31 -13.76
N THR A 132 -4.48 -3.95 -15.03
CA THR A 132 -4.56 -2.57 -15.52
C THR A 132 -5.95 -1.96 -15.54
N THR A 133 -7.02 -2.74 -15.32
CA THR A 133 -8.41 -2.26 -15.38
C THR A 133 -9.17 -2.39 -14.07
N GLU A 134 -8.84 -3.40 -13.23
CA GLU A 134 -9.58 -3.69 -12.01
C GLU A 134 -8.75 -3.36 -10.77
N GLY A 135 -9.28 -2.46 -9.94
CA GLY A 135 -8.61 -2.02 -8.71
C GLY A 135 -9.59 -1.65 -7.61
N TRP A 136 -9.09 -1.58 -6.39
CA TRP A 136 -9.84 -1.25 -5.18
C TRP A 136 -9.08 -0.25 -4.33
N ALA A 137 -9.83 0.67 -3.72
CA ALA A 137 -9.33 1.56 -2.69
C ALA A 137 -10.16 1.39 -1.43
N VAL A 138 -9.51 1.35 -0.27
CA VAL A 138 -10.15 1.14 1.03
C VAL A 138 -9.85 2.28 1.98
N GLY A 139 -10.72 2.47 2.98
CA GLY A 139 -10.55 3.63 3.85
C GLY A 139 -11.42 3.66 5.10
N ALA A 140 -11.58 4.87 5.62
CA ALA A 140 -12.28 5.17 6.86
C ALA A 140 -13.73 4.67 6.84
N GLY A 141 -14.18 4.17 8.00
CA GLY A 141 -15.55 3.70 8.18
C GLY A 141 -15.92 2.49 7.32
N GLY A 142 -14.94 1.67 6.93
CA GLY A 142 -15.15 0.48 6.13
C GLY A 142 -15.44 0.76 4.65
N VAL A 143 -15.10 1.95 4.15
CA VAL A 143 -15.30 2.32 2.75
C VAL A 143 -14.46 1.41 1.84
N ILE A 144 -15.11 0.90 0.78
CA ILE A 144 -14.45 0.24 -0.35
C ILE A 144 -14.93 0.91 -1.63
N ARG A 145 -13.99 1.30 -2.48
CA ARG A 145 -14.24 1.82 -3.83
C ARG A 145 -13.63 0.86 -4.83
N ARG A 146 -14.32 0.59 -5.94
CA ARG A 146 -13.84 -0.30 -7.02
C ARG A 146 -13.86 0.40 -8.36
N THR A 147 -12.84 0.15 -9.15
CA THR A 147 -12.79 0.47 -10.58
C THR A 147 -12.76 -0.79 -11.44
N THR A 148 -13.31 -0.71 -12.65
CA THR A 148 -13.22 -1.76 -13.69
C THR A 148 -12.80 -1.18 -15.04
N ASP A 149 -12.39 0.10 -15.05
CA ASP A 149 -12.05 0.87 -16.26
C ASP A 149 -10.68 1.56 -16.14
N GLY A 150 -9.77 0.94 -15.33
CA GLY A 150 -8.43 1.47 -15.12
C GLY A 150 -8.44 2.79 -14.37
N GLY A 151 -9.28 2.89 -13.34
CA GLY A 151 -9.35 4.06 -12.47
C GLY A 151 -9.94 5.31 -13.11
N SER A 152 -10.61 5.19 -14.25
CA SER A 152 -11.31 6.33 -14.88
C SER A 152 -12.59 6.68 -14.11
N SER A 153 -13.22 5.68 -13.50
CA SER A 153 -14.34 5.86 -12.57
C SER A 153 -14.26 4.88 -11.39
N TRP A 154 -14.88 5.24 -10.26
CA TRP A 154 -14.90 4.45 -9.03
C TRP A 154 -16.32 4.36 -8.48
N SER A 155 -16.73 3.16 -8.09
CA SER A 155 -18.04 2.85 -7.51
C SER A 155 -17.92 2.30 -6.09
N GLY A 156 -18.92 2.57 -5.24
CA GLY A 156 -18.95 2.07 -3.86
C GLY A 156 -19.28 0.60 -3.79
N GLN A 157 -18.64 -0.09 -2.84
CA GLN A 157 -18.96 -1.47 -2.48
C GLN A 157 -19.30 -1.57 -1.00
N THR A 158 -20.12 -2.58 -0.63
CA THR A 158 -20.48 -2.82 0.77
C THR A 158 -19.46 -3.78 1.39
N SER A 159 -18.71 -3.29 2.37
CA SER A 159 -17.73 -4.10 3.14
C SER A 159 -18.38 -4.96 4.22
N GLY A 160 -19.54 -4.53 4.75
CA GLY A 160 -20.21 -5.14 5.90
C GLY A 160 -19.54 -4.81 7.25
N VAL A 161 -18.61 -3.84 7.29
CA VAL A 161 -17.93 -3.36 8.52
C VAL A 161 -17.96 -1.85 8.58
N THR A 162 -17.73 -1.29 9.78
CA THR A 162 -17.64 0.15 10.04
C THR A 162 -16.28 0.56 10.58
N ASP A 163 -15.41 -0.39 10.87
CA ASP A 163 -14.02 -0.13 11.23
C ASP A 163 -13.24 0.37 10.01
N ASP A 164 -12.24 1.22 10.23
CA ASP A 164 -11.35 1.66 9.16
C ASP A 164 -10.63 0.46 8.54
N LEU A 165 -10.64 0.38 7.22
CA LEU A 165 -9.82 -0.54 6.44
C LEU A 165 -8.53 0.19 6.04
N ARG A 166 -7.38 -0.34 6.46
CA ARG A 166 -6.07 0.32 6.33
C ARG A 166 -5.34 -0.07 5.05
N ALA A 167 -5.45 -1.34 4.67
CA ALA A 167 -4.80 -1.87 3.47
C ALA A 167 -5.70 -2.89 2.78
N VAL A 168 -5.46 -3.08 1.49
CA VAL A 168 -6.11 -4.10 0.67
C VAL A 168 -5.07 -4.68 -0.29
N ASP A 169 -5.12 -5.99 -0.50
CA ASP A 169 -4.31 -6.64 -1.52
C ASP A 169 -5.04 -7.85 -2.12
N PHE A 170 -4.64 -8.21 -3.33
CA PHE A 170 -5.26 -9.25 -4.14
C PHE A 170 -4.22 -10.29 -4.58
N GLY A 171 -4.45 -11.55 -4.22
CA GLY A 171 -3.63 -12.66 -4.71
C GLY A 171 -3.90 -13.00 -6.18
N ASP A 172 -5.09 -12.68 -6.68
CA ASP A 172 -5.52 -12.75 -8.08
C ASP A 172 -6.72 -11.83 -8.32
N ARG A 173 -7.30 -11.84 -9.54
CA ARG A 173 -8.47 -11.01 -9.89
C ARG A 173 -9.72 -11.24 -9.02
N LEU A 174 -9.84 -12.39 -8.39
CA LEU A 174 -11.05 -12.78 -7.65
C LEU A 174 -10.85 -12.74 -6.13
N ASN A 175 -9.65 -13.09 -5.67
CA ASN A 175 -9.36 -13.28 -4.25
C ASN A 175 -8.58 -12.09 -3.68
N GLY A 176 -9.25 -11.32 -2.84
CA GLY A 176 -8.66 -10.17 -2.14
C GLY A 176 -9.06 -10.11 -0.67
N VAL A 177 -8.23 -9.46 0.11
CA VAL A 177 -8.47 -9.20 1.53
C VAL A 177 -8.16 -7.74 1.84
N ALA A 178 -9.02 -7.10 2.62
CA ALA A 178 -8.74 -5.82 3.24
C ALA A 178 -8.68 -6.00 4.75
N VAL A 179 -7.70 -5.35 5.38
CA VAL A 179 -7.46 -5.40 6.83
C VAL A 179 -7.49 -4.00 7.44
N GLY A 180 -7.71 -3.91 8.75
CA GLY A 180 -7.79 -2.61 9.39
C GLY A 180 -7.86 -2.64 10.91
N ARG A 181 -8.54 -1.62 11.47
CA ARG A 181 -8.64 -1.42 12.91
C ARG A 181 -9.34 -2.57 13.63
N ASN A 182 -9.04 -2.71 14.91
CA ASN A 182 -9.67 -3.66 15.83
C ASN A 182 -9.61 -5.12 15.32
N GLY A 183 -8.54 -5.53 14.63
CA GLY A 183 -8.43 -6.85 14.03
C GLY A 183 -9.50 -7.11 12.97
N THR A 184 -9.99 -6.05 12.29
CA THR A 184 -10.96 -6.22 11.23
C THR A 184 -10.30 -6.72 9.96
N ALA A 185 -10.91 -7.77 9.37
CA ALA A 185 -10.59 -8.24 8.03
C ALA A 185 -11.87 -8.56 7.26
N VAL A 186 -11.89 -8.19 5.98
CA VAL A 186 -12.93 -8.58 5.03
C VAL A 186 -12.29 -9.20 3.79
N ARG A 187 -12.92 -10.23 3.25
CA ARG A 187 -12.44 -10.99 2.09
C ARG A 187 -13.48 -11.00 0.98
N THR A 188 -12.99 -10.96 -0.24
CA THR A 188 -13.76 -11.30 -1.44
C THR A 188 -13.19 -12.56 -2.11
N GLY A 189 -14.03 -13.30 -2.82
CA GLY A 189 -13.66 -14.43 -3.67
C GLY A 189 -14.26 -14.28 -5.07
N ASN A 190 -14.78 -13.10 -5.40
CA ASN A 190 -15.48 -12.82 -6.67
C ASN A 190 -15.14 -11.40 -7.21
N GLY A 191 -13.91 -10.93 -6.97
CA GLY A 191 -13.43 -9.65 -7.47
C GLY A 191 -14.15 -8.46 -6.86
N GLY A 192 -14.53 -8.57 -5.56
CA GLY A 192 -15.20 -7.50 -4.84
C GLY A 192 -16.70 -7.36 -5.14
N ALA A 193 -17.33 -8.28 -5.87
CA ALA A 193 -18.80 -8.24 -6.02
C ALA A 193 -19.49 -8.41 -4.64
N ASN A 194 -18.88 -9.18 -3.74
CA ASN A 194 -19.27 -9.28 -2.34
C ASN A 194 -18.02 -9.35 -1.45
N TRP A 195 -18.13 -8.75 -0.27
CA TRP A 195 -17.13 -8.84 0.79
C TRP A 195 -17.75 -9.49 2.03
N GLY A 196 -17.02 -10.37 2.67
CA GLY A 196 -17.43 -11.05 3.89
C GLY A 196 -16.38 -10.90 4.99
N ARG A 197 -16.81 -10.70 6.23
CA ARG A 197 -15.93 -10.62 7.39
C ARG A 197 -15.18 -11.94 7.61
N VAL A 198 -13.88 -11.84 7.86
CA VAL A 198 -13.02 -12.95 8.25
C VAL A 198 -12.75 -12.84 9.75
N PRO A 199 -13.07 -13.84 10.56
CA PRO A 199 -12.69 -13.84 11.97
C PRO A 199 -11.17 -13.99 12.11
N LEU A 200 -10.56 -13.05 12.80
CA LEU A 200 -9.12 -13.08 13.10
C LEU A 200 -8.88 -13.50 14.57
N PRO A 201 -7.74 -14.15 14.87
CA PRO A 201 -7.38 -14.54 16.22
C PRO A 201 -6.81 -13.38 17.07
N VAL A 202 -6.95 -12.15 16.61
CA VAL A 202 -6.40 -10.93 17.21
C VAL A 202 -7.40 -9.78 17.13
N THR A 203 -7.23 -8.80 18.01
CA THR A 203 -7.99 -7.54 18.01
C THR A 203 -7.08 -6.32 17.82
N ASP A 204 -5.78 -6.56 17.60
CA ASP A 204 -4.81 -5.49 17.31
C ASP A 204 -5.13 -4.84 15.96
N ASP A 205 -4.82 -3.55 15.82
CA ASP A 205 -4.89 -2.87 14.53
C ASP A 205 -3.93 -3.53 13.53
N LEU A 206 -4.42 -3.78 12.32
CA LEU A 206 -3.62 -4.25 11.20
C LEU A 206 -3.42 -3.08 10.23
N PHE A 207 -2.17 -2.87 9.82
CA PHE A 207 -1.78 -1.71 9.02
C PHE A 207 -1.53 -2.06 7.57
N ASP A 208 -1.10 -3.30 7.28
CA ASP A 208 -0.80 -3.74 5.93
C ASP A 208 -1.11 -5.22 5.70
N ILE A 209 -1.33 -5.56 4.42
CA ILE A 209 -1.50 -6.93 3.93
C ILE A 209 -0.80 -7.06 2.58
N PHE A 210 -0.11 -8.19 2.39
CA PHE A 210 0.59 -8.52 1.16
C PHE A 210 0.37 -9.98 0.78
N PHE A 211 -0.02 -10.25 -0.46
CA PHE A 211 -0.13 -11.61 -1.02
C PHE A 211 1.10 -11.97 -1.83
N ALA A 212 1.94 -12.86 -1.31
CA ALA A 212 3.09 -13.40 -2.03
C ALA A 212 2.67 -14.38 -3.14
N THR A 213 1.54 -15.03 -2.99
CA THR A 213 0.88 -15.91 -3.98
C THR A 213 -0.63 -15.82 -3.83
N VAL A 214 -1.39 -16.44 -4.73
CA VAL A 214 -2.87 -16.50 -4.64
C VAL A 214 -3.36 -17.02 -3.29
N LEU A 215 -2.64 -17.96 -2.68
CA LEU A 215 -3.04 -18.60 -1.42
C LEU A 215 -2.33 -18.02 -0.20
N GLN A 216 -1.09 -17.56 -0.37
CA GLN A 216 -0.23 -17.15 0.73
C GLN A 216 -0.17 -15.62 0.84
N GLY A 217 -0.64 -15.11 1.99
CA GLY A 217 -0.60 -13.69 2.32
C GLY A 217 -0.17 -13.46 3.77
N TYR A 218 0.26 -12.25 4.05
CA TYR A 218 0.77 -11.81 5.35
C TYR A 218 0.14 -10.48 5.71
N ALA A 219 -0.38 -10.36 6.93
CA ALA A 219 -0.82 -9.09 7.48
C ALA A 219 0.05 -8.69 8.67
N VAL A 220 0.37 -7.41 8.78
CA VAL A 220 1.18 -6.85 9.86
C VAL A 220 0.44 -5.71 10.56
N GLY A 221 0.81 -5.45 11.82
CA GLY A 221 0.10 -4.45 12.60
C GLY A 221 0.76 -4.07 13.91
N ALA A 222 -0.07 -3.54 14.81
CA ALA A 222 0.32 -3.06 16.12
C ALA A 222 0.96 -4.17 16.96
N ASN A 223 1.83 -3.76 17.90
CA ASN A 223 2.50 -4.64 18.85
C ASN A 223 3.33 -5.75 18.18
N GLY A 224 3.89 -5.50 17.00
CA GLY A 224 4.68 -6.48 16.25
C GLY A 224 3.85 -7.63 15.68
N ARG A 225 2.54 -7.44 15.51
CA ARG A 225 1.65 -8.48 14.99
C ARG A 225 2.03 -8.87 13.57
N ILE A 226 2.17 -10.19 13.35
CA ILE A 226 2.21 -10.80 12.02
C ILE A 226 1.20 -11.93 11.97
N LEU A 227 0.35 -11.93 10.96
CA LEU A 227 -0.58 -13.00 10.65
C LEU A 227 -0.25 -13.57 9.27
N VAL A 228 -0.34 -14.88 9.11
CA VAL A 228 -0.14 -15.57 7.83
C VAL A 228 -1.40 -16.33 7.43
N THR A 229 -1.77 -16.23 6.16
CA THR A 229 -2.75 -17.11 5.53
C THR A 229 -2.08 -17.97 4.46
N GLN A 230 -2.57 -19.22 4.30
CA GLN A 230 -2.23 -20.14 3.22
C GLN A 230 -3.51 -20.61 2.49
N THR A 231 -4.60 -19.88 2.71
CA THR A 231 -5.95 -20.23 2.28
C THR A 231 -6.63 -19.07 1.53
N ALA A 232 -5.86 -18.21 0.85
CA ALA A 232 -6.37 -17.01 0.19
C ALA A 232 -7.20 -16.11 1.13
N GLY A 233 -6.79 -16.00 2.41
CA GLY A 233 -7.44 -15.15 3.39
C GLY A 233 -8.66 -15.75 4.11
N PHE A 234 -8.95 -17.03 3.97
CA PHE A 234 -10.02 -17.66 4.75
C PHE A 234 -9.66 -17.89 6.22
N VAL A 235 -8.40 -18.23 6.47
CA VAL A 235 -7.87 -18.47 7.82
C VAL A 235 -6.54 -17.76 7.97
N PHE A 236 -6.35 -17.09 9.10
CA PHE A 236 -5.11 -16.45 9.47
C PHE A 236 -4.54 -17.02 10.77
N ASN A 237 -3.25 -17.29 10.79
CA ASN A 237 -2.53 -17.79 11.95
C ASN A 237 -1.46 -16.79 12.38
N PRO A 238 -1.29 -16.55 13.70
CA PRO A 238 -0.25 -15.65 14.19
C PRO A 238 1.14 -16.25 14.02
N VAL A 239 2.11 -15.37 13.71
CA VAL A 239 3.54 -15.71 13.63
C VAL A 239 4.31 -14.74 14.51
N THR A 240 5.37 -15.23 15.17
CA THR A 240 6.22 -14.40 16.03
C THR A 240 7.12 -13.52 15.19
N SER A 241 7.06 -12.20 15.38
CA SER A 241 7.92 -11.23 14.70
C SER A 241 9.27 -11.01 15.38
N GLY A 242 9.35 -11.31 16.69
CA GLY A 242 10.51 -10.99 17.54
C GLY A 242 10.56 -9.55 18.03
N THR A 243 9.55 -8.71 17.76
CA THR A 243 9.44 -7.33 18.23
C THR A 243 8.06 -7.05 18.84
N ALA A 244 8.00 -6.04 19.72
CA ALA A 244 6.75 -5.47 20.21
C ALA A 244 6.43 -4.10 19.59
N SER A 245 7.27 -3.63 18.66
CA SER A 245 7.03 -2.39 17.92
C SER A 245 5.96 -2.61 16.85
N ASP A 246 5.22 -1.54 16.54
CA ASP A 246 4.28 -1.57 15.42
C ASP A 246 5.00 -1.87 14.11
N LEU A 247 4.38 -2.69 13.26
CA LEU A 247 4.85 -2.99 11.90
C LEU A 247 3.87 -2.36 10.91
N PHE A 248 4.30 -1.32 10.21
CA PHE A 248 3.42 -0.53 9.34
C PHE A 248 3.29 -1.09 7.94
N ARG A 249 4.35 -1.72 7.40
CA ARG A 249 4.34 -2.28 6.03
C ARG A 249 5.11 -3.59 5.98
N ILE A 250 4.69 -4.44 5.03
CA ILE A 250 5.35 -5.70 4.71
C ILE A 250 5.51 -5.85 3.19
N HIS A 251 6.67 -6.29 2.76
CA HIS A 251 6.95 -6.56 1.35
C HIS A 251 7.77 -7.83 1.18
N PHE A 252 7.52 -8.58 0.11
CA PHE A 252 8.28 -9.77 -0.23
C PHE A 252 8.98 -9.63 -1.58
N VAL A 253 10.23 -10.10 -1.64
CA VAL A 253 10.96 -10.33 -2.88
C VAL A 253 11.43 -11.79 -2.91
N GLY A 254 10.87 -12.58 -3.81
CA GLY A 254 11.05 -14.04 -3.77
C GLY A 254 10.51 -14.64 -2.47
N SER A 255 11.36 -15.34 -1.72
CA SER A 255 10.99 -15.96 -0.43
C SER A 255 11.38 -15.12 0.79
N VAL A 256 11.97 -13.95 0.61
CA VAL A 256 12.42 -13.07 1.71
C VAL A 256 11.40 -11.97 1.93
N GLY A 257 10.90 -11.86 3.16
CA GLY A 257 9.98 -10.81 3.61
C GLY A 257 10.69 -9.75 4.43
N TYR A 258 10.29 -8.50 4.25
CA TYR A 258 10.75 -7.34 4.99
C TYR A 258 9.56 -6.64 5.61
N ALA A 259 9.66 -6.31 6.89
CA ALA A 259 8.65 -5.50 7.58
C ALA A 259 9.33 -4.32 8.27
N VAL A 260 8.67 -3.16 8.28
CA VAL A 260 9.15 -1.94 8.91
C VAL A 260 8.11 -1.32 9.82
N GLY A 261 8.64 -0.59 10.85
CA GLY A 261 7.83 0.11 11.82
C GLY A 261 8.57 1.20 12.58
#